data_86ed29f8d00155ae2675e9527d48c91e
#
_entry.id   86ed29f8d00155ae2675e9527d48c91e
#
_cell.length_a   1.000
_cell.length_b   1.000
_cell.length_c   1.000
_cell.angle_alpha   90.00
_cell.angle_beta   90.00
_cell.angle_gamma   90.00
#
_symmetry.space_group_name_H-M   'P 1'
#
loop_
_entity.id
_entity.type
_entity.pdbx_description
1 polymer ?
#
loop_
_entity_poly.entity_id
_entity_poly.type
_entity_poly.pdbx_seq_one_letter_code
_entity_poly.pdbx_strand_id
1 'polypeptide(L)'
;MIKSMTGYGRAVKTLNGREFTVEVRSVNNRYLDCTVKLPRLLSFAEDAVKQAVKACVTRGKVDVLISVAAQEGENTRITLNRPVVEGYLNAMRAMAADYGVTDDCSVSVLSRLPEAFVVEKPELDTDRLQADLLEVVREALGQYDAMRTTEGAALEADLRSRGKTILELVAQVEAASPQTVADYRARLEAKLREVLESKSIDESRILTEAAIFADKIAVDEETVRLRSHLQQMDAMLTQGGAIGRKLDFLLQEMNREANTTGSKCTDVKIARIVVDMKAELEKIREQTQNIE
;
A
#
# COMPACT_ATOMS: atom_id res chain seq x y z
N MET A 1 -7.47 12.39 -8.60
CA MET A 1 -6.90 11.09 -8.98
C MET A 1 -6.65 10.27 -7.74
N ILE A 2 -6.93 9.01 -7.76
CA ILE A 2 -6.58 8.05 -6.71
C ILE A 2 -5.16 7.53 -6.95
N LYS A 3 -4.46 7.18 -5.86
CA LYS A 3 -3.13 6.58 -5.92
C LYS A 3 -3.15 5.21 -5.27
N SER A 4 -2.28 4.31 -5.74
CA SER A 4 -2.06 3.03 -5.05
C SER A 4 -1.25 3.23 -3.77
N MET A 5 -1.49 2.39 -2.74
CA MET A 5 -0.63 2.30 -1.56
C MET A 5 0.65 1.54 -1.82
N THR A 6 0.71 0.75 -2.89
CA THR A 6 1.92 0.06 -3.32
C THR A 6 2.68 0.92 -4.33
N GLY A 7 3.99 0.92 -4.24
CA GLY A 7 4.84 1.66 -5.15
C GLY A 7 6.30 1.31 -4.96
N TYR A 8 7.08 1.61 -5.99
CA TYR A 8 8.52 1.45 -6.03
C TYR A 8 9.15 2.61 -6.79
N GLY A 9 10.26 3.10 -6.27
CA GLY A 9 11.11 4.08 -6.96
C GLY A 9 12.56 3.85 -6.60
N ARG A 10 13.45 4.01 -7.57
CA ARG A 10 14.90 3.86 -7.39
C ARG A 10 15.64 4.94 -8.14
N ALA A 11 16.52 5.65 -7.46
CA ALA A 11 17.41 6.59 -8.07
C ALA A 11 18.87 6.26 -7.74
N VAL A 12 19.75 6.43 -8.72
CA VAL A 12 21.19 6.28 -8.57
C VAL A 12 21.86 7.52 -9.16
N LYS A 13 22.65 8.21 -8.37
CA LYS A 13 23.32 9.43 -8.83
C LYS A 13 24.69 9.58 -8.19
N THR A 14 25.64 9.99 -9.01
CA THR A 14 26.97 10.34 -8.52
C THR A 14 27.06 11.85 -8.32
N LEU A 15 27.22 12.26 -7.07
CA LEU A 15 27.36 13.66 -6.66
C LEU A 15 28.61 13.82 -5.80
N ASN A 16 29.42 14.80 -6.13
CA ASN A 16 30.62 15.15 -5.37
C ASN A 16 31.57 13.97 -5.05
N GLY A 17 31.77 13.06 -6.04
CA GLY A 17 32.65 11.88 -5.90
C GLY A 17 32.06 10.73 -5.07
N ARG A 18 30.75 10.74 -4.84
CA ARG A 18 30.03 9.66 -4.15
C ARG A 18 28.83 9.22 -4.98
N GLU A 19 28.64 7.92 -5.09
CA GLU A 19 27.47 7.34 -5.70
C GLU A 19 26.43 7.05 -4.62
N PHE A 20 25.27 7.70 -4.73
CA PHE A 20 24.11 7.47 -3.89
C PHE A 20 23.13 6.57 -4.63
N THR A 21 22.69 5.51 -3.96
CA THR A 21 21.56 4.71 -4.41
C THR A 21 20.46 4.82 -3.38
N VAL A 22 19.27 5.21 -3.81
CA VAL A 22 18.08 5.32 -2.97
C VAL A 22 16.99 4.43 -3.57
N GLU A 23 16.43 3.55 -2.77
CA GLU A 23 15.27 2.74 -3.12
C GLU A 23 14.14 3.04 -2.14
N VAL A 24 12.95 3.29 -2.67
CA VAL A 24 11.72 3.55 -1.91
C VAL A 24 10.70 2.50 -2.33
N ARG A 25 10.13 1.81 -1.37
CA ARG A 25 9.02 0.87 -1.62
C ARG A 25 7.96 1.01 -0.55
N SER A 26 6.71 0.78 -0.93
CA SER A 26 5.62 0.76 0.03
C SER A 26 4.71 -0.44 -0.14
N VAL A 27 4.04 -0.79 0.96
CA VAL A 27 2.96 -1.77 1.01
C VAL A 27 1.81 -1.20 1.81
N ASN A 28 0.61 -1.77 1.61
CA ASN A 28 -0.56 -1.36 2.35
C ASN A 28 -0.34 -1.47 3.86
N ASN A 29 -0.66 -0.40 4.58
CA ASN A 29 -0.73 -0.39 6.04
C ASN A 29 -1.76 0.65 6.49
N ARG A 30 -2.38 0.40 7.66
CA ARG A 30 -3.41 1.27 8.24
C ARG A 30 -2.91 2.69 8.56
N TYR A 31 -1.66 2.81 9.00
CA TYR A 31 -1.01 4.06 9.36
C TYR A 31 0.25 4.25 8.53
N LEU A 32 0.75 5.47 8.45
CA LEU A 32 2.06 5.72 7.89
C LEU A 32 3.14 5.18 8.84
N ASP A 33 3.86 4.17 8.39
CA ASP A 33 5.04 3.62 9.04
C ASP A 33 6.23 3.78 8.09
N CYS A 34 7.19 4.61 8.47
CA CYS A 34 8.35 4.93 7.61
C CYS A 34 9.64 4.43 8.26
N THR A 35 10.22 3.41 7.65
CA THR A 35 11.52 2.86 8.05
C THR A 35 12.58 3.32 7.07
N VAL A 36 13.61 4.00 7.57
CA VAL A 36 14.77 4.44 6.79
C VAL A 36 15.98 3.63 7.19
N LYS A 37 16.58 2.91 6.25
CA LYS A 37 17.85 2.19 6.43
C LYS A 37 18.94 2.93 5.69
N LEU A 38 19.92 3.42 6.43
CA LEU A 38 21.03 4.20 5.88
C LEU A 38 22.35 3.84 6.57
N PRO A 39 23.49 4.06 5.91
CA PRO A 39 24.81 3.91 6.49
C PRO A 39 25.02 4.86 7.68
N ARG A 40 25.86 4.45 8.65
CA ARG A 40 26.21 5.29 9.83
C ARG A 40 26.70 6.69 9.44
N LEU A 41 27.37 6.80 8.32
CA LEU A 41 27.87 8.06 7.75
C LEU A 41 26.75 9.09 7.51
N LEU A 42 25.53 8.63 7.22
CA LEU A 42 24.38 9.48 6.85
C LEU A 42 23.34 9.57 7.98
N SER A 43 23.63 9.06 9.18
CA SER A 43 22.65 8.98 10.28
C SER A 43 22.02 10.34 10.64
N PHE A 44 22.77 11.43 10.47
CA PHE A 44 22.28 12.79 10.71
C PHE A 44 21.13 13.21 9.75
N ALA A 45 21.04 12.58 8.58
CA ALA A 45 20.04 12.90 7.56
C ALA A 45 18.73 12.11 7.69
N GLU A 46 18.61 11.18 8.64
CA GLU A 46 17.44 10.29 8.77
C GLU A 46 16.12 11.06 8.89
N ASP A 47 16.09 12.08 9.75
CA ASP A 47 14.87 12.86 9.96
C ASP A 47 14.47 13.67 8.73
N ALA A 48 15.46 14.21 8.00
CA ALA A 48 15.20 14.93 6.76
C ALA A 48 14.62 14.01 5.67
N VAL A 49 15.11 12.77 5.56
CA VAL A 49 14.55 11.77 4.66
C VAL A 49 13.12 11.40 5.07
N LYS A 50 12.87 11.14 6.36
CA LYS A 50 11.52 10.87 6.87
C LYS A 50 10.54 12.00 6.58
N GLN A 51 10.97 13.26 6.70
CA GLN A 51 10.15 14.42 6.36
C GLN A 51 9.83 14.46 4.86
N ALA A 52 10.80 14.18 3.99
CA ALA A 52 10.57 14.10 2.55
C ALA A 52 9.55 13.02 2.18
N VAL A 53 9.61 11.84 2.82
CA VAL A 53 8.62 10.77 2.62
C VAL A 53 7.24 11.21 3.11
N LYS A 54 7.13 11.80 4.30
CA LYS A 54 5.84 12.27 4.88
C LYS A 54 5.15 13.34 4.02
N ALA A 55 5.91 14.10 3.25
CA ALA A 55 5.34 15.08 2.33
C ALA A 55 4.67 14.42 1.10
N CYS A 56 5.06 13.19 0.75
CA CYS A 56 4.56 12.46 -0.43
C CYS A 56 3.52 11.39 -0.09
N VAL A 57 3.51 10.86 1.15
CA VAL A 57 2.72 9.70 1.54
C VAL A 57 1.98 9.99 2.84
N THR A 58 0.68 9.74 2.85
CA THR A 58 -0.17 9.95 4.04
C THR A 58 -0.45 8.64 4.79
N ARG A 59 -0.34 7.49 4.10
CA ARG A 59 -0.67 6.17 4.63
C ARG A 59 0.18 5.09 3.96
N GLY A 60 0.40 3.97 4.67
CA GLY A 60 1.17 2.82 4.16
C GLY A 60 2.44 2.59 4.95
N LYS A 61 3.04 1.42 4.79
CA LYS A 61 4.38 1.14 5.30
C LYS A 61 5.39 1.42 4.19
N VAL A 62 6.28 2.37 4.43
CA VAL A 62 7.30 2.82 3.47
C VAL A 62 8.68 2.42 3.98
N ASP A 63 9.38 1.62 3.22
CA ASP A 63 10.77 1.27 3.47
C ASP A 63 11.66 2.08 2.50
N VAL A 64 12.60 2.83 3.05
CA VAL A 64 13.62 3.57 2.29
C VAL A 64 14.96 2.93 2.57
N LEU A 65 15.62 2.44 1.53
CA LEU A 65 16.96 1.89 1.59
C LEU A 65 17.93 2.84 0.89
N ILE A 66 18.94 3.26 1.62
CA ILE A 66 19.97 4.19 1.13
C ILE A 66 21.32 3.51 1.24
N SER A 67 22.08 3.53 0.15
CA SER A 67 23.48 3.17 0.15
C SER A 67 24.32 4.28 -0.47
N VAL A 68 25.54 4.41 -0.01
CA VAL A 68 26.52 5.35 -0.54
C VAL A 68 27.83 4.63 -0.74
N ALA A 69 28.39 4.75 -1.94
CA ALA A 69 29.73 4.28 -2.27
C ALA A 69 30.61 5.51 -2.56
N ALA A 70 31.78 5.56 -1.92
CA ALA A 70 32.78 6.54 -2.29
C ALA A 70 33.43 6.07 -3.60
N GLN A 71 33.59 6.96 -4.58
CA GLN A 71 34.47 6.67 -5.70
C GLN A 71 35.92 6.68 -5.20
N GLU A 72 36.75 5.79 -5.74
CA GLU A 72 38.16 5.68 -5.41
C GLU A 72 38.83 7.04 -5.46
N GLY A 73 39.41 7.51 -4.34
CA GLY A 73 40.12 8.77 -4.27
C GLY A 73 39.79 9.68 -3.09
N GLU A 74 39.07 9.23 -2.06
CA GLU A 74 39.06 9.99 -0.80
C GLU A 74 40.52 10.16 -0.35
N ASN A 75 41.01 11.41 -0.40
CA ASN A 75 42.38 11.79 0.00
C ASN A 75 42.60 11.46 1.48
N THR A 76 42.79 10.20 1.76
CA THR A 76 43.21 9.75 3.07
C THR A 76 44.63 10.26 3.29
N ARG A 77 44.80 11.22 4.16
CA ARG A 77 46.13 11.75 4.50
C ARG A 77 46.66 10.93 5.65
N ILE A 78 47.82 10.31 5.39
CA ILE A 78 48.56 9.62 6.46
C ILE A 78 49.64 10.59 6.96
N THR A 79 49.54 10.95 8.26
CA THR A 79 50.50 11.84 8.90
C THR A 79 51.26 11.11 10.00
N LEU A 80 52.53 11.49 10.21
CA LEU A 80 53.35 10.96 11.25
C LEU A 80 52.95 11.61 12.61
N ASN A 81 52.62 10.81 13.59
CA ASN A 81 52.38 11.26 14.97
C ASN A 81 53.73 11.50 15.67
N ARG A 82 54.35 12.67 15.39
CA ARG A 82 55.68 13.00 15.87
C ARG A 82 55.85 12.82 17.41
N PRO A 83 54.96 13.35 18.27
CA PRO A 83 55.11 13.18 19.74
C PRO A 83 55.15 11.72 20.18
N VAL A 84 54.32 10.87 19.59
CA VAL A 84 54.28 9.44 19.94
C VAL A 84 55.53 8.72 19.47
N VAL A 85 55.96 8.97 18.23
CA VAL A 85 57.16 8.36 17.64
C VAL A 85 58.43 8.80 18.43
N GLU A 86 58.54 10.07 18.78
CA GLU A 86 59.66 10.56 19.63
C GLU A 86 59.65 9.92 21.01
N GLY A 87 58.45 9.73 21.61
CA GLY A 87 58.31 9.00 22.89
C GLY A 87 58.84 7.57 22.81
N TYR A 88 58.45 6.84 21.74
CA TYR A 88 58.96 5.48 21.51
C TYR A 88 60.45 5.44 21.26
N LEU A 89 61.00 6.34 20.46
CA LEU A 89 62.46 6.43 20.20
C LEU A 89 63.25 6.68 21.47
N ASN A 90 62.79 7.57 22.35
CA ASN A 90 63.45 7.88 23.60
C ASN A 90 63.41 6.68 24.58
N ALA A 91 62.26 6.00 24.67
CA ALA A 91 62.10 4.81 25.51
C ALA A 91 62.96 3.64 25.01
N MET A 92 63.03 3.39 23.72
CA MET A 92 63.87 2.36 23.12
C MET A 92 65.36 2.60 23.35
N ARG A 93 65.82 3.84 23.20
CA ARG A 93 67.22 4.24 23.47
C ARG A 93 67.59 4.11 24.95
N ALA A 94 66.71 4.50 25.84
CA ALA A 94 66.89 4.29 27.29
C ALA A 94 66.95 2.78 27.59
N MET A 95 66.10 1.95 27.05
CA MET A 95 66.11 0.52 27.23
C MET A 95 67.42 -0.11 26.71
N ALA A 96 67.92 0.31 25.55
CA ALA A 96 69.23 -0.14 25.04
C ALA A 96 70.38 0.22 25.96
N ALA A 97 70.37 1.44 26.50
CA ALA A 97 71.41 1.90 27.44
C ALA A 97 71.33 1.20 28.80
N ASP A 98 70.16 1.05 29.39
CA ASP A 98 69.98 0.52 30.75
C ASP A 98 70.16 -1.01 30.79
N TYR A 99 69.82 -1.73 29.73
CA TYR A 99 69.87 -3.21 29.73
C TYR A 99 70.93 -3.79 28.80
N GLY A 100 71.69 -2.96 28.09
CA GLY A 100 72.79 -3.41 27.23
C GLY A 100 72.35 -4.20 26.01
N VAL A 101 71.08 -3.99 25.54
CA VAL A 101 70.55 -4.60 24.32
C VAL A 101 70.86 -3.73 23.11
N THR A 102 70.91 -4.34 21.94
CA THR A 102 71.18 -3.61 20.71
C THR A 102 69.98 -2.74 20.31
N ASP A 103 70.24 -1.45 20.02
CA ASP A 103 69.24 -0.58 19.43
C ASP A 103 69.05 -0.96 17.93
N ASP A 104 67.96 -1.63 17.65
CA ASP A 104 67.54 -2.07 16.29
C ASP A 104 66.42 -1.20 15.73
N CYS A 105 66.26 0.00 16.28
CA CYS A 105 65.18 0.90 15.92
C CYS A 105 65.25 1.28 14.42
N SER A 106 64.36 0.67 13.65
CA SER A 106 64.24 0.92 12.20
C SER A 106 62.86 1.47 11.83
N VAL A 107 62.72 2.02 10.65
CA VAL A 107 61.44 2.47 10.12
C VAL A 107 60.40 1.34 10.15
N SER A 108 60.84 0.10 9.89
CA SER A 108 59.98 -1.09 9.92
C SER A 108 59.46 -1.44 11.33
N VAL A 109 60.24 -1.15 12.38
CA VAL A 109 59.83 -1.31 13.78
C VAL A 109 58.86 -0.19 14.16
N LEU A 110 59.28 1.06 13.94
CA LEU A 110 58.46 2.25 14.26
C LEU A 110 57.11 2.27 13.57
N SER A 111 57.05 1.80 12.33
CA SER A 111 55.79 1.78 11.54
C SER A 111 54.73 0.79 12.08
N ARG A 112 55.15 -0.17 12.93
CA ARG A 112 54.26 -1.16 13.57
C ARG A 112 53.80 -0.76 14.97
N LEU A 113 54.35 0.33 15.48
CA LEU A 113 53.98 0.79 16.84
C LEU A 113 52.60 1.46 16.80
N PRO A 114 51.80 1.24 17.85
CA PRO A 114 50.48 1.84 17.93
C PRO A 114 50.56 3.37 17.79
N GLU A 115 49.62 3.96 17.06
CA GLU A 115 49.48 5.40 16.90
C GLU A 115 50.68 6.13 16.27
N ALA A 116 51.67 5.41 15.73
CA ALA A 116 52.81 6.03 15.03
C ALA A 116 52.36 6.81 13.79
N PHE A 117 51.32 6.36 13.11
CA PHE A 117 50.69 7.05 12.03
C PHE A 117 49.21 7.40 12.35
N VAL A 118 48.82 8.60 12.00
CA VAL A 118 47.43 9.07 12.08
C VAL A 118 46.86 9.11 10.67
N VAL A 119 45.74 8.41 10.50
CA VAL A 119 44.96 8.43 9.27
C VAL A 119 43.93 9.54 9.41
N GLU A 120 44.23 10.69 8.83
CA GLU A 120 43.31 11.83 8.79
C GLU A 120 42.30 11.61 7.63
N LYS A 121 41.05 11.49 8.00
CA LYS A 121 39.95 11.55 7.04
C LYS A 121 39.54 13.01 6.89
N PRO A 122 39.28 13.49 5.66
CA PRO A 122 38.78 14.86 5.48
C PRO A 122 37.50 15.06 6.29
N GLU A 123 37.34 16.23 6.88
CA GLU A 123 36.08 16.62 7.53
C GLU A 123 34.93 16.50 6.52
N LEU A 124 33.89 15.82 6.95
CA LEU A 124 32.71 15.64 6.14
C LEU A 124 31.85 16.91 6.21
N ASP A 125 31.65 17.56 5.08
CA ASP A 125 30.63 18.61 4.95
C ASP A 125 29.25 17.94 5.00
N THR A 126 28.70 17.87 6.20
CA THR A 126 27.42 17.22 6.50
C THR A 126 26.26 17.91 5.80
N ASP A 127 26.29 19.23 5.66
CA ASP A 127 25.21 20.01 5.05
C ASP A 127 25.16 19.73 3.55
N ARG A 128 26.31 19.72 2.89
CA ARG A 128 26.42 19.36 1.47
C ARG A 128 26.01 17.92 1.23
N LEU A 129 26.46 17.00 2.09
CA LEU A 129 26.15 15.59 1.96
C LEU A 129 24.65 15.31 2.14
N GLN A 130 24.00 16.03 3.05
CA GLN A 130 22.55 15.97 3.23
C GLN A 130 21.81 16.55 2.01
N ALA A 131 22.27 17.64 1.44
CA ALA A 131 21.67 18.23 0.24
C ALA A 131 21.74 17.27 -0.94
N ASP A 132 22.93 16.68 -1.19
CA ASP A 132 23.16 15.68 -2.25
C ASP A 132 22.25 14.47 -2.06
N LEU A 133 22.16 13.92 -0.83
CA LEU A 133 21.28 12.80 -0.52
C LEU A 133 19.81 13.15 -0.79
N LEU A 134 19.34 14.31 -0.31
CA LEU A 134 17.94 14.71 -0.49
C LEU A 134 17.58 14.96 -1.95
N GLU A 135 18.52 15.33 -2.80
CA GLU A 135 18.31 15.42 -4.25
C GLU A 135 17.97 14.04 -4.83
N VAL A 136 18.74 13.00 -4.48
CA VAL A 136 18.52 11.64 -4.96
C VAL A 136 17.23 11.03 -4.34
N VAL A 137 16.96 11.35 -3.07
CA VAL A 137 15.70 10.93 -2.41
C VAL A 137 14.49 11.51 -3.13
N ARG A 138 14.51 12.80 -3.51
CA ARG A 138 13.40 13.41 -4.25
C ARG A 138 13.19 12.77 -5.62
N GLU A 139 14.27 12.40 -6.30
CA GLU A 139 14.18 11.70 -7.59
C GLU A 139 13.55 10.30 -7.42
N ALA A 140 13.99 9.52 -6.43
CA ALA A 140 13.41 8.22 -6.13
C ALA A 140 11.93 8.34 -5.73
N LEU A 141 11.56 9.35 -4.92
CA LEU A 141 10.17 9.64 -4.55
C LEU A 141 9.34 10.07 -5.76
N GLY A 142 9.91 10.78 -6.72
CA GLY A 142 9.23 11.13 -7.97
C GLY A 142 8.85 9.90 -8.80
N GLN A 143 9.76 8.94 -8.95
CA GLN A 143 9.50 7.68 -9.65
C GLN A 143 8.47 6.82 -8.89
N TYR A 144 8.60 6.76 -7.56
CA TYR A 144 7.65 6.09 -6.68
C TYR A 144 6.23 6.65 -6.83
N ASP A 145 6.07 7.98 -6.82
CA ASP A 145 4.77 8.63 -6.95
C ASP A 145 4.16 8.47 -8.36
N ALA A 146 4.98 8.48 -9.40
CA ALA A 146 4.56 8.20 -10.77
C ALA A 146 4.02 6.76 -10.91
N MET A 147 4.71 5.77 -10.33
CA MET A 147 4.24 4.38 -10.32
C MET A 147 2.88 4.25 -9.60
N ARG A 148 2.75 4.85 -8.42
CA ARG A 148 1.50 4.82 -7.64
C ARG A 148 0.33 5.47 -8.39
N THR A 149 0.61 6.54 -9.12
CA THR A 149 -0.39 7.24 -9.93
C THR A 149 -0.85 6.37 -11.08
N THR A 150 0.08 5.70 -11.77
CA THR A 150 -0.24 4.79 -12.89
C THR A 150 -1.06 3.58 -12.40
N GLU A 151 -0.64 2.97 -11.30
CA GLU A 151 -1.36 1.84 -10.69
C GLU A 151 -2.73 2.27 -10.16
N GLY A 152 -2.83 3.45 -9.54
CA GLY A 152 -4.08 4.04 -9.08
C GLY A 152 -5.10 4.24 -10.20
N ALA A 153 -4.65 4.69 -11.38
CA ALA A 153 -5.51 4.83 -12.55
C ALA A 153 -6.01 3.47 -13.06
N ALA A 154 -5.19 2.43 -13.03
CA ALA A 154 -5.60 1.07 -13.38
C ALA A 154 -6.63 0.51 -12.38
N LEU A 155 -6.41 0.73 -11.08
CA LEU A 155 -7.36 0.36 -10.03
C LEU A 155 -8.72 1.08 -10.21
N GLU A 156 -8.71 2.37 -10.50
CA GLU A 156 -9.93 3.14 -10.78
C GLU A 156 -10.72 2.56 -11.95
N ALA A 157 -10.03 2.22 -13.03
CA ALA A 157 -10.66 1.63 -14.21
C ALA A 157 -11.29 0.26 -13.91
N ASP A 158 -10.59 -0.60 -13.13
CA ASP A 158 -11.12 -1.90 -12.72
C ASP A 158 -12.36 -1.76 -11.81
N LEU A 159 -12.32 -0.86 -10.82
CA LEU A 159 -13.46 -0.61 -9.94
C LEU A 159 -14.69 -0.12 -10.70
N ARG A 160 -14.51 0.79 -11.66
CA ARG A 160 -15.60 1.27 -12.51
C ARG A 160 -16.19 0.16 -13.40
N SER A 161 -15.33 -0.71 -13.94
CA SER A 161 -15.76 -1.87 -14.74
C SER A 161 -16.60 -2.83 -13.91
N ARG A 162 -16.15 -3.16 -12.68
CA ARG A 162 -16.90 -4.04 -11.77
C ARG A 162 -18.20 -3.41 -11.31
N GLY A 163 -18.22 -2.10 -11.05
CA GLY A 163 -19.43 -1.35 -10.75
C GLY A 163 -20.48 -1.47 -11.85
N LYS A 164 -20.08 -1.41 -13.13
CA LYS A 164 -20.97 -1.64 -14.28
C LYS A 164 -21.50 -3.07 -14.31
N THR A 165 -20.66 -4.07 -14.05
CA THR A 165 -21.09 -5.47 -13.96
C THR A 165 -22.15 -5.66 -12.88
N ILE A 166 -21.98 -5.03 -11.70
CA ILE A 166 -22.98 -5.09 -10.64
C ILE A 166 -24.28 -4.41 -11.08
N LEU A 167 -24.24 -3.27 -11.78
CA LEU A 167 -25.44 -2.62 -12.33
C LEU A 167 -26.21 -3.53 -13.31
N GLU A 168 -25.50 -4.30 -14.12
CA GLU A 168 -26.10 -5.28 -15.04
C GLU A 168 -26.76 -6.44 -14.26
N LEU A 169 -26.12 -6.91 -13.19
CA LEU A 169 -26.68 -7.94 -12.32
C LEU A 169 -27.92 -7.42 -11.57
N VAL A 170 -27.92 -6.19 -11.10
CA VAL A 170 -29.10 -5.54 -10.49
C VAL A 170 -30.25 -5.49 -11.51
N ALA A 171 -29.99 -5.09 -12.74
CA ALA A 171 -31.02 -5.05 -13.79
C ALA A 171 -31.59 -6.46 -14.08
N GLN A 172 -30.78 -7.51 -14.03
CA GLN A 172 -31.26 -8.91 -14.16
C GLN A 172 -32.16 -9.32 -12.99
N VAL A 173 -31.86 -8.92 -11.76
CA VAL A 173 -32.73 -9.15 -10.59
C VAL A 173 -34.07 -8.45 -10.77
N GLU A 174 -34.07 -7.17 -11.16
CA GLU A 174 -35.28 -6.38 -11.41
C GLU A 174 -36.18 -7.01 -12.49
N ALA A 175 -35.55 -7.50 -13.57
CA ALA A 175 -36.28 -8.15 -14.66
C ALA A 175 -36.86 -9.52 -14.30
N ALA A 176 -36.19 -10.27 -13.38
CA ALA A 176 -36.64 -11.61 -12.96
C ALA A 176 -37.70 -11.57 -11.85
N SER A 177 -37.72 -10.54 -11.01
CA SER A 177 -38.61 -10.41 -9.85
C SER A 177 -40.10 -10.58 -10.17
N PRO A 178 -40.69 -9.94 -11.21
CA PRO A 178 -42.13 -10.11 -11.55
C PRO A 178 -42.49 -11.53 -11.92
N GLN A 179 -41.59 -12.28 -12.58
CA GLN A 179 -41.85 -13.67 -12.98
C GLN A 179 -41.96 -14.57 -11.78
N THR A 180 -41.16 -14.33 -10.72
CA THR A 180 -41.20 -15.10 -9.49
C THR A 180 -42.57 -15.02 -8.81
N VAL A 181 -43.20 -13.86 -8.80
CA VAL A 181 -44.58 -13.67 -8.28
C VAL A 181 -45.58 -14.43 -9.09
N ALA A 182 -45.50 -14.36 -10.44
CA ALA A 182 -46.41 -15.08 -11.34
C ALA A 182 -46.28 -16.59 -11.17
N ASP A 183 -45.07 -17.11 -11.06
CA ASP A 183 -44.81 -18.55 -10.85
C ASP A 183 -45.29 -19.03 -9.47
N TYR A 184 -45.16 -18.18 -8.43
CA TYR A 184 -45.71 -18.49 -7.12
C TYR A 184 -47.25 -18.57 -7.17
N ARG A 185 -47.93 -17.61 -7.79
CA ARG A 185 -49.38 -17.60 -7.94
C ARG A 185 -49.85 -18.86 -8.66
N ALA A 186 -49.21 -19.21 -9.79
CA ALA A 186 -49.57 -20.42 -10.55
C ALA A 186 -49.43 -21.72 -9.70
N ARG A 187 -48.32 -21.83 -8.92
CA ARG A 187 -48.11 -22.96 -8.03
C ARG A 187 -49.13 -23.03 -6.87
N LEU A 188 -49.48 -21.87 -6.30
CA LEU A 188 -50.47 -21.78 -5.23
C LEU A 188 -51.85 -22.22 -5.76
N GLU A 189 -52.29 -21.76 -6.93
CA GLU A 189 -53.53 -22.16 -7.57
C GLU A 189 -53.56 -23.66 -7.85
N ALA A 190 -52.47 -24.22 -8.43
CA ALA A 190 -52.38 -25.66 -8.68
C ALA A 190 -52.50 -26.50 -7.41
N LYS A 191 -51.81 -26.10 -6.34
CA LYS A 191 -51.84 -26.81 -5.08
C LYS A 191 -53.19 -26.72 -4.37
N LEU A 192 -53.86 -25.59 -4.45
CA LEU A 192 -55.21 -25.42 -3.92
C LEU A 192 -56.23 -26.26 -4.68
N ARG A 193 -56.12 -26.38 -6.01
CA ARG A 193 -56.95 -27.29 -6.81
C ARG A 193 -56.79 -28.75 -6.43
N GLU A 194 -55.53 -29.18 -6.16
CA GLU A 194 -55.22 -30.53 -5.73
C GLU A 194 -55.83 -30.84 -4.36
N VAL A 195 -55.74 -29.91 -3.38
CA VAL A 195 -56.19 -30.15 -1.98
C VAL A 195 -57.70 -30.02 -1.83
N LEU A 196 -58.36 -29.17 -2.60
CA LEU A 196 -59.79 -28.86 -2.44
C LEU A 196 -60.73 -29.76 -3.23
N GLU A 197 -60.21 -30.70 -4.04
CA GLU A 197 -60.90 -31.77 -4.81
C GLU A 197 -62.14 -31.34 -5.61
N SER A 198 -63.00 -30.51 -5.17
CA SER A 198 -64.19 -30.03 -5.88
C SER A 198 -64.85 -28.82 -5.23
N LYS A 199 -64.24 -28.23 -4.21
CA LYS A 199 -64.74 -27.02 -3.56
C LYS A 199 -64.32 -25.80 -4.38
N SER A 200 -65.22 -24.82 -4.48
CA SER A 200 -64.93 -23.58 -5.17
C SER A 200 -63.71 -22.86 -4.50
N ILE A 201 -62.71 -22.53 -5.31
CA ILE A 201 -61.57 -21.77 -4.85
C ILE A 201 -61.99 -20.30 -4.73
N ASP A 202 -61.78 -19.72 -3.58
CA ASP A 202 -61.98 -18.29 -3.35
C ASP A 202 -60.78 -17.51 -4.00
N GLU A 203 -61.04 -16.94 -5.17
CA GLU A 203 -60.05 -16.21 -5.94
C GLU A 203 -59.51 -14.98 -5.17
N SER A 204 -60.31 -14.37 -4.29
CA SER A 204 -59.93 -13.25 -3.47
C SER A 204 -58.82 -13.63 -2.46
N ARG A 205 -58.87 -14.85 -1.94
CA ARG A 205 -57.86 -15.40 -1.04
C ARG A 205 -56.53 -15.66 -1.78
N ILE A 206 -56.61 -16.20 -3.01
CA ILE A 206 -55.40 -16.43 -3.79
C ILE A 206 -54.71 -15.08 -4.12
N LEU A 207 -55.48 -14.06 -4.51
CA LEU A 207 -54.94 -12.73 -4.75
C LEU A 207 -54.32 -12.10 -3.49
N THR A 208 -54.97 -12.26 -2.37
CA THR A 208 -54.45 -11.77 -1.07
C THR A 208 -53.13 -12.45 -0.70
N GLU A 209 -53.03 -13.75 -0.79
CA GLU A 209 -51.81 -14.50 -0.50
C GLU A 209 -50.69 -14.19 -1.49
N ALA A 210 -51.04 -14.04 -2.79
CA ALA A 210 -50.06 -13.62 -3.80
C ALA A 210 -49.55 -12.18 -3.58
N ALA A 211 -50.41 -11.27 -3.10
CA ALA A 211 -50.00 -9.91 -2.75
C ALA A 211 -49.07 -9.87 -1.51
N ILE A 212 -49.42 -10.67 -0.47
CA ILE A 212 -48.55 -10.80 0.73
C ILE A 212 -47.18 -11.40 0.33
N PHE A 213 -47.17 -12.40 -0.55
CA PHE A 213 -45.94 -12.99 -1.04
C PHE A 213 -45.12 -11.98 -1.88
N ALA A 214 -45.77 -11.23 -2.77
CA ALA A 214 -45.12 -10.21 -3.57
C ALA A 214 -44.45 -9.15 -2.70
N ASP A 215 -45.13 -8.68 -1.65
CA ASP A 215 -44.57 -7.73 -0.70
C ASP A 215 -43.35 -8.33 0.06
N LYS A 216 -43.46 -9.60 0.47
CA LYS A 216 -42.37 -10.28 1.18
C LYS A 216 -41.12 -10.50 0.35
N ILE A 217 -41.24 -10.67 -0.98
CA ILE A 217 -40.13 -10.90 -1.89
C ILE A 217 -39.72 -9.62 -2.67
N ALA A 218 -40.40 -8.50 -2.41
CA ALA A 218 -40.07 -7.24 -3.05
C ALA A 218 -38.61 -6.86 -2.79
N VAL A 219 -37.86 -6.63 -3.85
CA VAL A 219 -36.43 -6.28 -3.83
C VAL A 219 -36.17 -4.88 -4.39
N ASP A 220 -37.23 -4.12 -4.64
CA ASP A 220 -37.14 -2.81 -5.29
C ASP A 220 -36.36 -1.81 -4.46
N GLU A 221 -36.52 -1.85 -3.14
CA GLU A 221 -35.80 -0.98 -2.22
C GLU A 221 -34.28 -1.28 -2.25
N GLU A 222 -33.91 -2.56 -2.18
CA GLU A 222 -32.53 -3.02 -2.21
C GLU A 222 -31.85 -2.69 -3.55
N THR A 223 -32.56 -2.88 -4.66
CA THR A 223 -32.01 -2.57 -6.00
C THR A 223 -31.81 -1.06 -6.19
N VAL A 224 -32.75 -0.23 -5.75
CA VAL A 224 -32.63 1.23 -5.78
C VAL A 224 -31.47 1.69 -4.91
N ARG A 225 -31.31 1.12 -3.69
CA ARG A 225 -30.19 1.43 -2.80
C ARG A 225 -28.86 1.02 -3.41
N LEU A 226 -28.77 -0.17 -4.00
CA LEU A 226 -27.55 -0.64 -4.69
C LEU A 226 -27.15 0.32 -5.83
N ARG A 227 -28.11 0.77 -6.64
CA ARG A 227 -27.86 1.77 -7.70
C ARG A 227 -27.34 3.09 -7.13
N SER A 228 -27.96 3.58 -6.05
CA SER A 228 -27.52 4.80 -5.35
C SER A 228 -26.10 4.66 -4.82
N HIS A 229 -25.76 3.54 -4.20
CA HIS A 229 -24.43 3.27 -3.69
C HIS A 229 -23.37 3.17 -4.80
N LEU A 230 -23.69 2.56 -5.94
CA LEU A 230 -22.81 2.51 -7.11
C LEU A 230 -22.55 3.91 -7.69
N GLN A 231 -23.57 4.78 -7.73
CA GLN A 231 -23.39 6.18 -8.13
C GLN A 231 -22.48 6.94 -7.14
N GLN A 232 -22.65 6.70 -5.83
CA GLN A 232 -21.78 7.29 -4.80
C GLN A 232 -20.33 6.82 -4.95
N MET A 233 -20.12 5.53 -5.24
CA MET A 233 -18.80 4.98 -5.51
C MET A 233 -18.14 5.68 -6.70
N ASP A 234 -18.87 5.85 -7.80
CA ASP A 234 -18.37 6.53 -9.00
C ASP A 234 -18.02 8.00 -8.73
N ALA A 235 -18.84 8.70 -7.97
CA ALA A 235 -18.58 10.07 -7.54
C ALA A 235 -17.33 10.17 -6.66
N MET A 236 -17.12 9.25 -5.71
CA MET A 236 -15.92 9.18 -4.87
C MET A 236 -14.66 8.94 -5.70
N LEU A 237 -14.71 7.99 -6.65
CA LEU A 237 -13.59 7.70 -7.56
C LEU A 237 -13.24 8.94 -8.41
N THR A 238 -14.23 9.69 -8.88
CA THR A 238 -14.03 10.93 -9.62
C THR A 238 -13.41 12.04 -8.77
N GLN A 239 -13.85 12.18 -7.52
CA GLN A 239 -13.31 13.16 -6.58
C GLN A 239 -11.85 12.85 -6.24
N GLY A 240 -11.50 11.56 -6.07
CA GLY A 240 -10.17 11.11 -5.69
C GLY A 240 -9.79 11.47 -4.25
N GLY A 241 -8.49 11.37 -3.96
CA GLY A 241 -7.94 11.59 -2.62
C GLY A 241 -8.10 10.36 -1.71
N ALA A 242 -7.97 10.53 -0.41
CA ALA A 242 -8.00 9.45 0.59
C ALA A 242 -9.42 8.88 0.78
N ILE A 243 -9.93 8.17 -0.23
CA ILE A 243 -11.31 7.67 -0.27
C ILE A 243 -11.46 6.23 0.25
N GLY A 244 -10.38 5.48 0.46
CA GLY A 244 -10.41 4.05 0.78
C GLY A 244 -11.35 3.68 1.93
N ARG A 245 -11.33 4.43 3.06
CA ARG A 245 -12.23 4.17 4.19
C ARG A 245 -13.70 4.43 3.87
N LYS A 246 -13.98 5.44 3.04
CA LYS A 246 -15.36 5.77 2.63
C LYS A 246 -15.90 4.69 1.71
N LEU A 247 -15.05 4.18 0.81
CA LEU A 247 -15.39 3.06 -0.06
C LEU A 247 -15.62 1.77 0.72
N ASP A 248 -14.78 1.47 1.73
CA ASP A 248 -15.00 0.31 2.61
C ASP A 248 -16.38 0.33 3.28
N PHE A 249 -16.78 1.49 3.82
CA PHE A 249 -18.11 1.66 4.42
C PHE A 249 -19.23 1.47 3.38
N LEU A 250 -19.09 2.08 2.20
CA LEU A 250 -20.07 1.96 1.13
C LEU A 250 -20.23 0.52 0.66
N LEU A 251 -19.13 -0.23 0.58
CA LEU A 251 -19.13 -1.65 0.21
C LEU A 251 -19.81 -2.53 1.27
N GLN A 252 -19.72 -2.18 2.55
CA GLN A 252 -20.48 -2.86 3.60
C GLN A 252 -21.98 -2.69 3.40
N GLU A 253 -22.44 -1.47 3.09
CA GLU A 253 -23.84 -1.21 2.79
C GLU A 253 -24.30 -1.97 1.52
N MET A 254 -23.50 -1.94 0.44
CA MET A 254 -23.80 -2.70 -0.77
C MET A 254 -23.90 -4.22 -0.51
N ASN A 255 -23.01 -4.77 0.30
CA ASN A 255 -23.08 -6.17 0.73
C ASN A 255 -24.33 -6.47 1.55
N ARG A 256 -24.76 -5.53 2.38
CA ARG A 256 -25.99 -5.65 3.15
C ARG A 256 -27.20 -5.73 2.24
N GLU A 257 -27.32 -4.82 1.25
CA GLU A 257 -28.41 -4.83 0.28
C GLU A 257 -28.41 -6.11 -0.58
N ALA A 258 -27.23 -6.59 -1.00
CA ALA A 258 -27.11 -7.87 -1.71
C ALA A 258 -27.53 -9.06 -0.84
N ASN A 259 -27.19 -9.07 0.46
CA ASN A 259 -27.62 -10.11 1.39
C ASN A 259 -29.14 -10.11 1.59
N THR A 260 -29.75 -8.92 1.74
CA THR A 260 -31.20 -8.75 1.89
C THR A 260 -31.92 -9.22 0.65
N THR A 261 -31.43 -8.83 -0.55
CA THR A 261 -31.93 -9.34 -1.83
C THR A 261 -31.90 -10.87 -1.86
N GLY A 262 -30.75 -11.48 -1.48
CA GLY A 262 -30.62 -12.95 -1.44
C GLY A 262 -31.57 -13.63 -0.46
N SER A 263 -31.83 -13.03 0.70
CA SER A 263 -32.74 -13.60 1.71
C SER A 263 -34.21 -13.52 1.33
N LYS A 264 -34.59 -12.52 0.54
CA LYS A 264 -35.94 -12.34 -0.01
C LYS A 264 -36.22 -13.25 -1.22
N CYS A 265 -35.17 -13.75 -1.88
CA CYS A 265 -35.29 -14.53 -3.10
C CYS A 265 -35.59 -16.00 -2.82
N THR A 266 -36.65 -16.52 -3.46
CA THR A 266 -37.00 -17.96 -3.47
C THR A 266 -36.63 -18.62 -4.80
N ASP A 267 -36.22 -17.85 -5.80
CA ASP A 267 -35.83 -18.30 -7.14
C ASP A 267 -34.32 -18.59 -7.20
N VAL A 268 -33.98 -19.79 -7.70
CA VAL A 268 -32.60 -20.24 -7.89
C VAL A 268 -31.82 -19.34 -8.86
N LYS A 269 -32.51 -18.78 -9.89
CA LYS A 269 -31.85 -17.87 -10.85
C LYS A 269 -31.41 -16.58 -10.15
N ILE A 270 -32.30 -15.95 -9.38
CA ILE A 270 -31.99 -14.73 -8.64
C ILE A 270 -30.90 -15.01 -7.58
N ALA A 271 -31.00 -16.17 -6.90
CA ALA A 271 -29.98 -16.57 -5.94
C ALA A 271 -28.55 -16.65 -6.57
N ARG A 272 -28.44 -17.17 -7.81
CA ARG A 272 -27.17 -17.19 -8.54
C ARG A 272 -26.67 -15.78 -8.85
N ILE A 273 -27.54 -14.91 -9.35
CA ILE A 273 -27.18 -13.50 -9.64
C ILE A 273 -26.67 -12.81 -8.37
N VAL A 274 -27.30 -13.05 -7.22
CA VAL A 274 -26.83 -12.48 -5.95
C VAL A 274 -25.46 -13.03 -5.54
N VAL A 275 -25.19 -14.32 -5.78
CA VAL A 275 -23.85 -14.89 -5.54
C VAL A 275 -22.80 -14.21 -6.42
N ASP A 276 -23.09 -14.03 -7.71
CA ASP A 276 -22.19 -13.35 -8.64
C ASP A 276 -21.98 -11.88 -8.24
N MET A 277 -23.04 -11.19 -7.82
CA MET A 277 -22.95 -9.81 -7.30
C MET A 277 -22.06 -9.72 -6.08
N LYS A 278 -22.18 -10.64 -5.11
CA LYS A 278 -21.33 -10.70 -3.92
C LYS A 278 -19.89 -10.99 -4.27
N ALA A 279 -19.64 -11.84 -5.26
CA ALA A 279 -18.28 -12.11 -5.73
C ALA A 279 -17.62 -10.85 -6.33
N GLU A 280 -18.37 -10.05 -7.12
CA GLU A 280 -17.85 -8.78 -7.64
C GLU A 280 -17.65 -7.74 -6.52
N LEU A 281 -18.54 -7.66 -5.53
CA LEU A 281 -18.38 -6.77 -4.37
C LEU A 281 -17.11 -7.11 -3.56
N GLU A 282 -16.81 -8.39 -3.37
CA GLU A 282 -15.59 -8.81 -2.66
C GLU A 282 -14.32 -8.45 -3.46
N LYS A 283 -14.32 -8.64 -4.78
CA LYS A 283 -13.21 -8.19 -5.63
C LYS A 283 -12.98 -6.68 -5.55
N ILE A 284 -14.07 -5.88 -5.56
CA ILE A 284 -13.99 -4.42 -5.35
C ILE A 284 -13.39 -4.12 -3.99
N ARG A 285 -13.80 -4.83 -2.95
CA ARG A 285 -13.31 -4.63 -1.59
C ARG A 285 -11.81 -4.89 -1.47
N GLU A 286 -11.31 -5.97 -2.08
CA GLU A 286 -9.88 -6.30 -2.10
C GLU A 286 -9.07 -5.18 -2.78
N GLN A 287 -9.54 -4.66 -3.92
CA GLN A 287 -8.87 -3.57 -4.62
C GLN A 287 -8.92 -2.24 -3.85
N THR A 288 -10.04 -1.96 -3.19
CA THR A 288 -10.22 -0.73 -2.37
C THR A 288 -9.22 -0.65 -1.23
N GLN A 289 -8.77 -1.79 -0.69
CA GLN A 289 -7.74 -1.83 0.35
C GLN A 289 -6.38 -1.27 -0.11
N ASN A 290 -6.13 -1.22 -1.41
CA ASN A 290 -4.89 -0.72 -1.98
C ASN A 290 -4.98 0.76 -2.43
N ILE A 291 -6.06 1.47 -2.12
CA ILE A 291 -6.30 2.86 -2.51
C ILE A 291 -5.98 3.83 -1.36
N GLU A 292 -5.19 4.85 -1.70
CA GLU A 292 -4.92 6.01 -0.85
C GLU A 292 -5.64 7.26 -1.37
#